data_96df56d4ab47410a103b92b5914b3c85
#
_entry.id   96df56d4ab47410a103b92b5914b3c85
#
_cell.length_a   1.000
_cell.length_b   1.000
_cell.length_c   1.000
_cell.angle_alpha   90.00
_cell.angle_beta   90.00
_cell.angle_gamma   90.00
#
_symmetry.space_group_name_H-M   'P 1'
#
loop_
_entity.id
_entity.type
_entity.pdbx_description
1 polymer ?
#
loop_
_entity_poly.entity_id
_entity_poly.type
_entity_poly.pdbx_seq_one_letter_code
_entity_poly.pdbx_strand_id
1 'polypeptide(L)'
;SSAVVKSMGVGLIGFADALRRMQPDLLVVLGDRFEALAVTQAALIMQIPIAHLHGGEITEGAYDESIRHAITKMATIHFAAAEPYKKRIIQLGEQPNKVFNVGAVGLDHIQRTQFRSIEELNQIYEFDFSKPYFLITYHPETNLKDEDVTPLFNALKKQSDVNFIFSYPNADNGNTEIVKAMLALKDEMPDRVLLVKNFGIQNYLSVLKYSLAMVGNSSSGLSEA
;
A
#
# COMPACT_ATOMS: atom_id res chain seq x y z
N SER A 1 12.26 11.91 5.53
CA SER A 1 13.65 12.34 5.45
C SER A 1 13.85 13.50 4.47
N SER A 2 15.04 14.13 4.46
CA SER A 2 15.38 15.29 3.61
C SER A 2 15.18 14.98 2.10
N ALA A 3 15.44 13.74 1.66
CA ALA A 3 15.24 13.33 0.26
C ALA A 3 13.78 13.41 -0.16
N VAL A 4 12.87 12.91 0.66
CA VAL A 4 11.40 12.96 0.40
C VAL A 4 10.93 14.41 0.30
N VAL A 5 11.36 15.29 1.23
CA VAL A 5 11.01 16.72 1.20
C VAL A 5 11.49 17.39 -0.09
N LYS A 6 12.73 17.08 -0.53
CA LYS A 6 13.27 17.60 -1.80
C LYS A 6 12.47 17.09 -3.01
N SER A 7 12.12 15.80 -3.02
CA SER A 7 11.29 15.20 -4.06
C SER A 7 9.92 15.86 -4.15
N MET A 8 9.28 16.14 -3.00
CA MET A 8 8.02 16.88 -2.96
C MET A 8 8.16 18.28 -3.56
N GLY A 9 9.24 19.02 -3.23
CA GLY A 9 9.49 20.35 -3.78
C GLY A 9 9.65 20.33 -5.30
N VAL A 10 10.44 19.39 -5.85
CA VAL A 10 10.59 19.20 -7.29
C VAL A 10 9.27 18.77 -7.93
N GLY A 11 8.55 17.86 -7.26
CA GLY A 11 7.23 17.40 -7.69
C GLY A 11 6.23 18.55 -7.80
N LEU A 12 6.17 19.44 -6.80
CA LEU A 12 5.27 20.60 -6.80
C LEU A 12 5.51 21.52 -8.00
N ILE A 13 6.78 21.80 -8.32
CA ILE A 13 7.15 22.60 -9.49
C ILE A 13 6.71 21.90 -10.78
N GLY A 14 7.02 20.61 -10.93
CA GLY A 14 6.66 19.82 -12.10
C GLY A 14 5.15 19.68 -12.31
N PHE A 15 4.39 19.50 -11.21
CA PHE A 15 2.94 19.41 -11.26
C PHE A 15 2.29 20.73 -11.65
N ALA A 16 2.80 21.89 -11.20
CA ALA A 16 2.31 23.19 -11.63
C ALA A 16 2.40 23.36 -13.15
N ASP A 17 3.54 22.96 -13.74
CA ASP A 17 3.72 23.01 -15.19
C ASP A 17 2.85 21.98 -15.93
N ALA A 18 2.70 20.78 -15.39
CA ALA A 18 1.88 19.74 -15.98
C ALA A 18 0.38 20.14 -15.98
N LEU A 19 -0.14 20.56 -14.85
CA LEU A 19 -1.53 21.01 -14.72
C LEU A 19 -1.84 22.22 -15.61
N ARG A 20 -0.90 23.15 -15.73
CA ARG A 20 -1.04 24.29 -16.64
C ARG A 20 -1.14 23.86 -18.10
N ARG A 21 -0.38 22.83 -18.52
CA ARG A 21 -0.44 22.30 -19.90
C ARG A 21 -1.68 21.47 -20.16
N MET A 22 -2.08 20.64 -19.17
CA MET A 22 -3.20 19.70 -19.33
C MET A 22 -4.57 20.35 -19.15
N GLN A 23 -4.65 21.43 -18.37
CA GLN A 23 -5.88 22.14 -18.01
C GLN A 23 -7.03 21.20 -17.64
N PRO A 24 -6.86 20.27 -16.66
CA PRO A 24 -7.89 19.32 -16.32
C PRO A 24 -9.05 20.00 -15.62
N ASP A 25 -10.29 19.54 -15.88
CA ASP A 25 -11.50 19.99 -15.18
C ASP A 25 -11.60 19.40 -13.76
N LEU A 26 -10.92 18.28 -13.52
CA LEU A 26 -10.92 17.57 -12.25
C LEU A 26 -9.59 16.81 -12.07
N LEU A 27 -8.98 16.94 -10.90
CA LEU A 27 -7.88 16.08 -10.46
C LEU A 27 -8.43 14.95 -9.61
N VAL A 28 -8.11 13.70 -9.96
CA VAL A 28 -8.44 12.51 -9.15
C VAL A 28 -7.18 12.06 -8.42
N VAL A 29 -7.27 11.93 -7.09
CA VAL A 29 -6.15 11.56 -6.21
C VAL A 29 -6.55 10.34 -5.39
N LEU A 30 -5.67 9.35 -5.32
CA LEU A 30 -5.84 8.13 -4.54
C LEU A 30 -4.90 8.14 -3.32
N GLY A 31 -5.46 7.93 -2.13
CA GLY A 31 -4.69 7.63 -0.91
C GLY A 31 -3.97 8.85 -0.32
N ASP A 32 -2.73 8.63 0.11
CA ASP A 32 -2.04 9.45 1.11
C ASP A 32 -0.53 9.60 0.88
N ARG A 33 -0.05 9.23 -0.28
CA ARG A 33 1.37 9.34 -0.59
C ARG A 33 1.80 10.82 -0.70
N PHE A 34 3.06 11.08 -0.38
CA PHE A 34 3.61 12.44 -0.43
C PHE A 34 3.57 13.05 -1.84
N GLU A 35 3.61 12.25 -2.89
CA GLU A 35 3.42 12.70 -4.28
C GLU A 35 1.98 13.18 -4.52
N ALA A 36 1.00 12.48 -3.94
CA ALA A 36 -0.40 12.86 -3.96
C ALA A 36 -0.63 14.20 -3.25
N LEU A 37 0.04 14.44 -2.12
CA LEU A 37 0.00 15.72 -1.43
C LEU A 37 0.56 16.86 -2.30
N ALA A 38 1.69 16.63 -2.98
CA ALA A 38 2.31 17.66 -3.82
C ALA A 38 1.40 18.07 -4.99
N VAL A 39 0.82 17.12 -5.72
CA VAL A 39 -0.10 17.45 -6.82
C VAL A 39 -1.40 18.11 -6.33
N THR A 40 -1.90 17.67 -5.16
CA THR A 40 -3.10 18.25 -4.54
C THR A 40 -2.89 19.73 -4.16
N GLN A 41 -1.73 20.06 -3.59
CA GLN A 41 -1.37 21.44 -3.27
C GLN A 41 -1.33 22.33 -4.53
N ALA A 42 -0.72 21.84 -5.62
CA ALA A 42 -0.69 22.56 -6.88
C ALA A 42 -2.11 22.78 -7.43
N ALA A 43 -2.94 21.74 -7.45
CA ALA A 43 -4.32 21.82 -7.96
C ALA A 43 -5.18 22.79 -7.15
N LEU A 44 -5.07 22.75 -5.81
CA LEU A 44 -5.79 23.68 -4.93
C LEU A 44 -5.51 25.15 -5.26
N ILE A 45 -4.22 25.51 -5.38
CA ILE A 45 -3.80 26.87 -5.68
C ILE A 45 -4.19 27.29 -7.11
N MET A 46 -4.21 26.35 -8.03
CA MET A 46 -4.64 26.57 -9.43
C MET A 46 -6.17 26.50 -9.59
N GLN A 47 -6.93 26.33 -8.49
CA GLN A 47 -8.39 26.24 -8.46
C GLN A 47 -8.97 25.11 -9.32
N ILE A 48 -8.23 24.00 -9.45
CA ILE A 48 -8.69 22.80 -10.09
C ILE A 48 -9.43 21.94 -9.05
N PRO A 49 -10.71 21.56 -9.28
CA PRO A 49 -11.44 20.70 -8.37
C PRO A 49 -10.73 19.37 -8.14
N ILE A 50 -10.82 18.82 -6.92
CA ILE A 50 -10.11 17.60 -6.52
C ILE A 50 -11.09 16.56 -6.03
N ALA A 51 -11.03 15.35 -6.59
CA ALA A 51 -11.69 14.15 -6.12
C ALA A 51 -10.70 13.28 -5.34
N HIS A 52 -10.95 13.04 -4.05
CA HIS A 52 -10.10 12.21 -3.20
C HIS A 52 -10.72 10.85 -2.97
N LEU A 53 -10.01 9.80 -3.39
CA LEU A 53 -10.34 8.39 -3.16
C LEU A 53 -9.58 7.87 -1.95
N HIS A 54 -10.23 7.01 -1.15
CA HIS A 54 -9.66 6.43 0.07
C HIS A 54 -9.30 7.46 1.16
N GLY A 55 -10.03 8.58 1.22
CA GLY A 55 -9.99 9.51 2.34
C GLY A 55 -10.62 8.92 3.60
N GLY A 56 -10.25 9.47 4.77
CA GLY A 56 -10.87 9.11 6.05
C GLY A 56 -10.38 7.81 6.70
N GLU A 57 -9.48 7.06 6.07
CA GLU A 57 -8.84 5.90 6.66
C GLU A 57 -7.83 6.32 7.75
N ILE A 58 -7.45 5.38 8.61
CA ILE A 58 -6.41 5.56 9.63
C ILE A 58 -5.21 4.68 9.27
N THR A 59 -4.02 5.21 9.46
CA THR A 59 -2.76 4.48 9.38
C THR A 59 -1.95 4.82 10.61
N GLU A 60 -2.15 4.04 11.68
CA GLU A 60 -1.44 4.24 12.95
C GLU A 60 0.06 4.11 12.74
N GLY A 61 0.83 4.96 13.42
CA GLY A 61 2.30 4.90 13.35
C GLY A 61 2.94 5.52 12.09
N ALA A 62 2.15 6.06 11.14
CA ALA A 62 2.66 6.66 9.91
C ALA A 62 2.27 8.13 9.78
N TYR A 63 3.14 8.95 9.17
CA TYR A 63 2.80 10.33 8.80
C TYR A 63 1.80 10.39 7.64
N ASP A 64 1.60 9.28 6.94
CA ASP A 64 0.65 9.15 5.83
C ASP A 64 -0.79 9.49 6.25
N GLU A 65 -1.18 9.21 7.50
CA GLU A 65 -2.48 9.62 8.04
C GLU A 65 -2.66 11.13 8.00
N SER A 66 -1.64 11.88 8.44
CA SER A 66 -1.68 13.35 8.40
C SER A 66 -1.76 13.87 6.97
N ILE A 67 -1.04 13.25 6.03
CA ILE A 67 -1.11 13.56 4.61
C ILE A 67 -2.51 13.29 4.07
N ARG A 68 -3.09 12.12 4.36
CA ARG A 68 -4.46 11.75 3.94
C ARG A 68 -5.49 12.76 4.37
N HIS A 69 -5.45 13.17 5.64
CA HIS A 69 -6.39 14.16 6.17
C HIS A 69 -6.15 15.55 5.57
N ALA A 70 -4.91 15.94 5.30
CA ALA A 70 -4.59 17.17 4.60
C ALA A 70 -5.14 17.17 3.16
N ILE A 71 -4.97 16.08 2.41
CA ILE A 71 -5.55 15.90 1.07
C ILE A 71 -7.08 15.97 1.14
N THR A 72 -7.70 15.27 2.13
CA THR A 72 -9.16 15.34 2.35
C THR A 72 -9.62 16.79 2.51
N LYS A 73 -8.93 17.61 3.30
CA LYS A 73 -9.30 19.01 3.50
C LYS A 73 -9.12 19.90 2.28
N MET A 74 -8.28 19.53 1.34
CA MET A 74 -8.07 20.24 0.08
C MET A 74 -9.02 19.77 -1.03
N ALA A 75 -9.67 18.61 -0.86
CA ALA A 75 -10.51 18.01 -1.87
C ALA A 75 -11.93 18.62 -1.92
N THR A 76 -12.56 18.55 -3.08
CA THR A 76 -13.91 19.06 -3.36
C THR A 76 -14.97 17.99 -3.23
N ILE A 77 -14.61 16.73 -3.54
CA ILE A 77 -15.50 15.57 -3.52
C ILE A 77 -14.70 14.34 -2.99
N HIS A 78 -15.39 13.46 -2.27
CA HIS A 78 -14.73 12.37 -1.53
C HIS A 78 -15.38 11.03 -1.82
N PHE A 79 -14.56 10.03 -2.10
CA PHE A 79 -14.95 8.65 -2.34
C PHE A 79 -14.30 7.75 -1.29
N ALA A 80 -15.04 7.45 -0.22
CA ALA A 80 -14.59 6.62 0.89
C ALA A 80 -14.74 5.13 0.57
N ALA A 81 -13.83 4.30 1.08
CA ALA A 81 -13.87 2.85 0.89
C ALA A 81 -14.87 2.14 1.82
N ALA A 82 -15.28 2.78 2.93
CA ALA A 82 -16.22 2.20 3.88
C ALA A 82 -16.98 3.29 4.65
N GLU A 83 -18.12 2.90 5.25
CA GLU A 83 -18.97 3.83 5.99
C GLU A 83 -18.28 4.50 7.20
N PRO A 84 -17.42 3.84 7.99
CA PRO A 84 -16.66 4.50 9.06
C PRO A 84 -15.76 5.63 8.52
N TYR A 85 -15.15 5.44 7.37
CA TYR A 85 -14.27 6.42 6.73
C TYR A 85 -15.07 7.61 6.19
N LYS A 86 -16.24 7.36 5.56
CA LYS A 86 -17.17 8.40 5.19
C LYS A 86 -17.57 9.29 6.39
N LYS A 87 -17.91 8.67 7.52
CA LYS A 87 -18.26 9.39 8.76
C LYS A 87 -17.10 10.27 9.23
N ARG A 88 -15.87 9.77 9.19
CA ARG A 88 -14.68 10.52 9.59
C ARG A 88 -14.42 11.73 8.67
N ILE A 89 -14.60 11.58 7.35
CA ILE A 89 -14.49 12.69 6.40
C ILE A 89 -15.49 13.79 6.77
N ILE A 90 -16.73 13.44 7.09
CA ILE A 90 -17.76 14.39 7.53
C ILE A 90 -17.35 15.04 8.87
N GLN A 91 -16.79 14.28 9.82
CA GLN A 91 -16.28 14.82 11.09
C GLN A 91 -15.11 15.79 10.90
N LEU A 92 -14.31 15.65 9.84
CA LEU A 92 -13.28 16.60 9.45
C LEU A 92 -13.87 17.92 8.90
N GLY A 93 -15.19 18.01 8.77
CA GLY A 93 -15.91 19.21 8.35
C GLY A 93 -16.30 19.25 6.88
N GLU A 94 -16.25 18.11 6.19
CA GLU A 94 -16.71 18.01 4.80
C GLU A 94 -18.23 17.88 4.71
N GLN A 95 -18.82 18.42 3.64
CA GLN A 95 -20.27 18.42 3.45
C GLN A 95 -20.76 16.99 3.13
N PRO A 96 -21.77 16.45 3.85
CA PRO A 96 -22.22 15.06 3.65
C PRO A 96 -22.66 14.71 2.23
N ASN A 97 -23.19 15.68 1.48
CA ASN A 97 -23.62 15.50 0.08
C ASN A 97 -22.45 15.43 -0.92
N LYS A 98 -21.21 15.67 -0.47
CA LYS A 98 -19.99 15.53 -1.26
C LYS A 98 -19.15 14.31 -0.87
N VAL A 99 -19.64 13.49 0.09
CA VAL A 99 -18.93 12.32 0.59
C VAL A 99 -19.72 11.06 0.26
N PHE A 100 -19.12 10.20 -0.57
CA PHE A 100 -19.73 8.98 -1.08
C PHE A 100 -18.99 7.75 -0.54
N ASN A 101 -19.72 6.75 -0.06
CA ASN A 101 -19.17 5.42 0.22
C ASN A 101 -19.32 4.58 -1.05
N VAL A 102 -18.19 4.26 -1.70
CA VAL A 102 -18.15 3.56 -3.00
C VAL A 102 -17.47 2.19 -2.93
N GLY A 103 -16.97 1.81 -1.75
CA GLY A 103 -16.13 0.62 -1.59
C GLY A 103 -14.67 0.89 -1.95
N ALA A 104 -13.81 -0.07 -1.66
CA ALA A 104 -12.39 0.00 -2.01
C ALA A 104 -12.19 -0.30 -3.50
N VAL A 105 -11.51 0.60 -4.22
CA VAL A 105 -11.25 0.45 -5.68
C VAL A 105 -10.46 -0.82 -6.01
N GLY A 106 -9.62 -1.30 -5.09
CA GLY A 106 -8.85 -2.53 -5.26
C GLY A 106 -9.72 -3.79 -5.42
N LEU A 107 -10.93 -3.80 -4.84
CA LEU A 107 -11.83 -4.95 -4.89
C LEU A 107 -12.32 -5.27 -6.32
N ASP A 108 -12.44 -4.27 -7.20
CA ASP A 108 -12.80 -4.48 -8.59
C ASP A 108 -11.76 -5.35 -9.33
N HIS A 109 -10.48 -5.26 -8.94
CA HIS A 109 -9.43 -6.09 -9.50
C HIS A 109 -9.61 -7.57 -9.13
N ILE A 110 -10.03 -7.87 -7.90
CA ILE A 110 -10.25 -9.26 -7.45
C ILE A 110 -11.31 -9.93 -8.33
N GLN A 111 -12.41 -9.24 -8.60
CA GLN A 111 -13.51 -9.79 -9.43
C GLN A 111 -13.12 -9.98 -10.89
N ARG A 112 -12.22 -9.15 -11.43
CA ARG A 112 -11.81 -9.18 -12.84
C ARG A 112 -10.55 -9.97 -13.11
N THR A 113 -9.80 -10.33 -12.07
CA THR A 113 -8.53 -11.05 -12.21
C THR A 113 -8.76 -12.51 -12.61
N GLN A 114 -8.13 -12.91 -13.69
CA GLN A 114 -7.96 -14.32 -14.02
C GLN A 114 -6.82 -14.88 -13.16
N PHE A 115 -7.19 -15.61 -12.11
CA PHE A 115 -6.20 -16.19 -11.21
C PHE A 115 -5.33 -17.21 -11.92
N ARG A 116 -4.02 -17.21 -11.60
CA ARG A 116 -3.08 -18.25 -12.01
C ARG A 116 -3.38 -19.54 -11.27
N SER A 117 -3.13 -20.67 -11.93
CA SER A 117 -3.11 -21.96 -11.25
C SER A 117 -1.83 -22.13 -10.42
N ILE A 118 -1.81 -23.10 -9.51
CA ILE A 118 -0.62 -23.48 -8.73
C ILE A 118 0.53 -23.88 -9.66
N GLU A 119 0.23 -24.62 -10.73
CA GLU A 119 1.22 -25.08 -11.71
C GLU A 119 1.85 -23.89 -12.46
N GLU A 120 1.05 -22.90 -12.85
CA GLU A 120 1.56 -21.67 -13.47
C GLU A 120 2.47 -20.89 -12.50
N LEU A 121 2.05 -20.76 -11.21
CA LEU A 121 2.86 -20.11 -10.19
C LEU A 121 4.19 -20.84 -9.95
N ASN A 122 4.16 -22.19 -9.90
CA ASN A 122 5.37 -23.01 -9.77
C ASN A 122 6.35 -22.75 -10.91
N GLN A 123 5.84 -22.65 -12.15
CA GLN A 123 6.67 -22.35 -13.32
C GLN A 123 7.24 -20.92 -13.32
N ILE A 124 6.42 -19.93 -12.93
CA ILE A 124 6.84 -18.52 -12.94
C ILE A 124 7.94 -18.24 -11.91
N TYR A 125 7.82 -18.85 -10.72
CA TYR A 125 8.69 -18.51 -9.58
C TYR A 125 9.72 -19.61 -9.25
N GLU A 126 9.70 -20.74 -9.96
CA GLU A 126 10.55 -21.90 -9.67
C GLU A 126 10.47 -22.32 -8.19
N PHE A 127 9.24 -22.34 -7.66
CA PHE A 127 8.95 -22.58 -6.25
C PHE A 127 7.69 -23.44 -6.10
N ASP A 128 7.65 -24.31 -5.09
CA ASP A 128 6.53 -25.23 -4.87
C ASP A 128 5.39 -24.59 -4.07
N PHE A 129 4.41 -24.01 -4.77
CA PHE A 129 3.20 -23.43 -4.20
C PHE A 129 2.13 -24.49 -3.84
N SER A 130 2.37 -25.78 -4.08
CA SER A 130 1.45 -26.83 -3.65
C SER A 130 1.56 -27.12 -2.15
N LYS A 131 2.67 -26.76 -1.53
CA LYS A 131 2.86 -26.82 -0.08
C LYS A 131 2.19 -25.66 0.62
N PRO A 132 1.72 -25.85 1.86
CA PRO A 132 1.18 -24.76 2.68
C PRO A 132 2.18 -23.62 2.82
N TYR A 133 1.72 -22.37 2.67
CA TYR A 133 2.59 -21.20 2.82
C TYR A 133 1.87 -19.99 3.42
N PHE A 134 2.66 -19.11 4.05
CA PHE A 134 2.23 -17.76 4.41
C PHE A 134 2.72 -16.77 3.35
N LEU A 135 1.84 -15.86 2.94
CA LEU A 135 2.23 -14.65 2.21
C LEU A 135 2.57 -13.57 3.24
N ILE A 136 3.81 -13.07 3.17
CA ILE A 136 4.32 -12.13 4.18
C ILE A 136 4.63 -10.80 3.51
N THR A 137 3.96 -9.75 3.99
CA THR A 137 4.17 -8.38 3.54
C THR A 137 4.33 -7.49 4.77
N TYR A 138 5.56 -7.12 5.07
CA TYR A 138 5.89 -6.32 6.23
C TYR A 138 6.61 -5.03 5.81
N HIS A 139 6.06 -3.90 6.23
CA HIS A 139 6.59 -2.56 5.92
C HIS A 139 7.17 -1.93 7.19
N PRO A 140 8.25 -1.12 7.09
CA PRO A 140 8.77 -0.40 8.25
C PRO A 140 7.74 0.61 8.76
N GLU A 141 7.61 0.72 10.08
CA GLU A 141 6.82 1.77 10.70
C GLU A 141 7.60 3.08 10.68
N THR A 142 7.13 4.04 9.90
CA THR A 142 7.88 5.29 9.60
C THR A 142 8.09 6.19 10.82
N ASN A 143 7.32 6.02 11.89
CA ASN A 143 7.43 6.79 13.14
C ASN A 143 8.30 6.10 14.22
N LEU A 144 8.68 4.84 14.05
CA LEU A 144 9.61 4.14 14.94
C LEU A 144 11.04 4.28 14.44
N LYS A 145 11.95 4.65 15.35
CA LYS A 145 13.37 4.85 14.99
C LYS A 145 14.15 3.53 14.92
N ASP A 146 13.77 2.54 15.73
CA ASP A 146 14.45 1.26 15.87
C ASP A 146 13.41 0.14 15.97
N GLU A 147 12.86 -0.28 14.84
CA GLU A 147 11.91 -1.39 14.79
C GLU A 147 12.65 -2.73 14.85
N ASP A 148 12.37 -3.52 15.89
CA ASP A 148 12.93 -4.86 16.05
C ASP A 148 12.05 -5.91 15.36
N VAL A 149 12.47 -6.38 14.20
CA VAL A 149 11.78 -7.43 13.42
C VAL A 149 12.13 -8.85 13.91
N THR A 150 13.06 -9.00 14.84
CA THR A 150 13.52 -10.30 15.37
C THR A 150 12.38 -11.19 15.88
N PRO A 151 11.37 -10.67 16.64
CA PRO A 151 10.27 -11.50 17.10
C PRO A 151 9.48 -12.15 15.98
N LEU A 152 9.21 -11.43 14.88
CA LEU A 152 8.51 -11.96 13.70
C LEU A 152 9.30 -13.10 13.09
N PHE A 153 10.57 -12.88 12.76
CA PHE A 153 11.41 -13.90 12.11
C PHE A 153 11.65 -15.12 13.00
N ASN A 154 11.78 -14.92 14.32
CA ASN A 154 11.86 -16.03 15.28
C ASN A 154 10.56 -16.84 15.36
N ALA A 155 9.40 -16.19 15.22
CA ALA A 155 8.11 -16.90 15.18
C ALA A 155 7.97 -17.73 13.89
N LEU A 156 8.39 -17.18 12.75
CA LEU A 156 8.39 -17.89 11.47
C LEU A 156 9.31 -19.11 11.51
N LYS A 157 10.51 -19.00 12.05
CA LYS A 157 11.46 -20.13 12.18
C LYS A 157 10.90 -21.32 12.97
N LYS A 158 9.97 -21.10 13.89
CA LYS A 158 9.33 -22.15 14.67
C LYS A 158 8.28 -22.95 13.89
N GLN A 159 7.87 -22.48 12.72
CA GLN A 159 6.90 -23.18 11.87
C GLN A 159 7.62 -24.20 10.98
N SER A 160 7.45 -25.51 11.23
CA SER A 160 8.16 -26.57 10.50
C SER A 160 7.55 -26.91 9.13
N ASP A 161 6.21 -26.80 9.01
CA ASP A 161 5.46 -27.39 7.90
C ASP A 161 4.88 -26.35 6.93
N VAL A 162 5.36 -25.10 7.01
CA VAL A 162 4.85 -23.98 6.24
C VAL A 162 5.99 -23.28 5.50
N ASN A 163 5.80 -22.97 4.23
CA ASN A 163 6.69 -22.15 3.44
C ASN A 163 6.42 -20.65 3.66
N PHE A 164 7.39 -19.82 3.30
CA PHE A 164 7.30 -18.37 3.49
C PHE A 164 7.54 -17.65 2.17
N ILE A 165 6.57 -16.88 1.74
CA ILE A 165 6.63 -16.08 0.52
C ILE A 165 6.59 -14.63 0.91
N PHE A 166 7.69 -13.91 0.71
CA PHE A 166 7.81 -12.50 1.05
C PHE A 166 7.64 -11.62 -0.17
N SER A 167 6.80 -10.60 -0.05
CA SER A 167 6.91 -9.41 -0.90
C SER A 167 7.91 -8.45 -0.27
N TYR A 168 8.75 -7.78 -1.10
CA TYR A 168 9.68 -6.78 -0.58
C TYR A 168 8.90 -5.59 0.00
N PRO A 169 9.39 -4.98 1.10
CA PRO A 169 8.80 -3.78 1.66
C PRO A 169 8.92 -2.60 0.68
N ASN A 170 8.09 -1.58 0.89
CA ASN A 170 8.21 -0.30 0.19
C ASN A 170 9.60 0.33 0.40
N ALA A 171 9.97 1.26 -0.49
CA ALA A 171 11.24 1.98 -0.43
C ALA A 171 11.30 3.04 0.71
N ASP A 172 10.58 2.82 1.80
CA ASP A 172 10.55 3.71 2.96
C ASP A 172 11.78 3.53 3.86
N ASN A 173 12.04 4.52 4.73
CA ASN A 173 13.16 4.44 5.67
C ASN A 173 12.98 3.25 6.63
N GLY A 174 14.05 2.50 6.89
CA GLY A 174 14.02 1.33 7.79
C GLY A 174 13.85 -0.01 7.07
N ASN A 175 13.60 -0.05 5.76
CA ASN A 175 13.44 -1.30 5.01
C ASN A 175 14.70 -2.18 5.00
N THR A 176 15.89 -1.60 5.23
CA THR A 176 17.18 -2.31 5.15
C THR A 176 17.26 -3.47 6.15
N GLU A 177 16.80 -3.30 7.39
CA GLU A 177 16.86 -4.35 8.41
C GLU A 177 15.87 -5.48 8.11
N ILE A 178 14.67 -5.14 7.62
CA ILE A 178 13.68 -6.12 7.16
C ILE A 178 14.26 -6.95 6.02
N VAL A 179 14.85 -6.30 5.01
CA VAL A 179 15.45 -6.99 3.85
C VAL A 179 16.62 -7.87 4.27
N LYS A 180 17.49 -7.42 5.20
CA LYS A 180 18.56 -8.26 5.74
C LYS A 180 18.02 -9.51 6.42
N ALA A 181 16.97 -9.37 7.25
CA ALA A 181 16.35 -10.49 7.93
C ALA A 181 15.70 -11.48 6.94
N MET A 182 15.05 -10.97 5.88
CA MET A 182 14.50 -11.80 4.81
C MET A 182 15.58 -12.60 4.08
N LEU A 183 16.70 -11.95 3.72
CA LEU A 183 17.83 -12.61 3.06
C LEU A 183 18.46 -13.67 3.96
N ALA A 184 18.70 -13.35 5.24
CA ALA A 184 19.22 -14.30 6.21
C ALA A 184 18.31 -15.55 6.37
N LEU A 185 16.99 -15.35 6.40
CA LEU A 185 16.03 -16.45 6.46
C LEU A 185 16.04 -17.28 5.17
N LYS A 186 16.20 -16.63 4.01
CA LYS A 186 16.35 -17.33 2.72
C LYS A 186 17.61 -18.17 2.68
N ASP A 187 18.73 -17.66 3.19
CA ASP A 187 20.00 -18.43 3.24
C ASP A 187 19.91 -19.63 4.19
N GLU A 188 19.17 -19.48 5.31
CA GLU A 188 18.96 -20.55 6.29
C GLU A 188 17.97 -21.63 5.79
N MET A 189 16.96 -21.24 5.02
CA MET A 189 15.87 -22.12 4.53
C MET A 189 15.62 -21.93 3.02
N PRO A 190 16.59 -22.23 2.14
CA PRO A 190 16.53 -21.91 0.71
C PRO A 190 15.33 -22.53 -0.02
N ASP A 191 14.90 -23.72 0.37
CA ASP A 191 13.78 -24.43 -0.27
C ASP A 191 12.40 -24.01 0.25
N ARG A 192 12.35 -23.28 1.36
CA ARG A 192 11.12 -22.89 2.06
C ARG A 192 10.79 -21.41 1.96
N VAL A 193 11.73 -20.57 1.52
CA VAL A 193 11.58 -19.13 1.46
C VAL A 193 11.67 -18.65 0.02
N LEU A 194 10.65 -17.93 -0.43
CA LEU A 194 10.63 -17.22 -1.71
C LEU A 194 10.59 -15.72 -1.45
N LEU A 195 11.48 -14.97 -2.11
CA LEU A 195 11.52 -13.50 -2.03
C LEU A 195 11.15 -12.91 -3.39
N VAL A 196 10.09 -12.14 -3.45
CA VAL A 196 9.59 -11.54 -4.70
C VAL A 196 9.56 -10.01 -4.58
N LYS A 197 10.27 -9.32 -5.46
CA LYS A 197 10.32 -7.85 -5.46
C LYS A 197 9.01 -7.21 -5.90
N ASN A 198 8.38 -7.79 -6.89
CA ASN A 198 7.09 -7.33 -7.42
C ASN A 198 6.37 -8.49 -8.09
N PHE A 199 5.21 -8.84 -7.59
CA PHE A 199 4.34 -9.87 -8.16
C PHE A 199 3.56 -9.36 -9.39
N GLY A 200 3.27 -8.07 -9.46
CA GLY A 200 2.15 -7.56 -10.23
C GLY A 200 0.80 -8.02 -9.66
N ILE A 201 -0.28 -7.35 -10.03
CA ILE A 201 -1.61 -7.58 -9.43
C ILE A 201 -2.08 -9.03 -9.59
N GLN A 202 -2.03 -9.59 -10.80
CA GLN A 202 -2.54 -10.92 -11.09
C GLN A 202 -1.85 -12.02 -10.27
N ASN A 203 -0.52 -12.01 -10.23
CA ASN A 203 0.22 -13.02 -9.49
C ASN A 203 0.08 -12.82 -7.99
N TYR A 204 0.08 -11.56 -7.49
CA TYR A 204 -0.12 -11.27 -6.09
C TYR A 204 -1.45 -11.82 -5.57
N LEU A 205 -2.55 -11.52 -6.26
CA LEU A 205 -3.88 -12.01 -5.89
C LEU A 205 -3.96 -13.54 -6.02
N SER A 206 -3.26 -14.14 -6.98
CA SER A 206 -3.21 -15.60 -7.12
C SER A 206 -2.45 -16.26 -5.97
N VAL A 207 -1.30 -15.70 -5.59
CA VAL A 207 -0.51 -16.18 -4.43
C VAL A 207 -1.29 -15.99 -3.13
N LEU A 208 -1.97 -14.85 -2.97
CA LEU A 208 -2.81 -14.58 -1.81
C LEU A 208 -3.96 -15.61 -1.69
N LYS A 209 -4.63 -15.91 -2.80
CA LYS A 209 -5.76 -16.85 -2.87
C LYS A 209 -5.41 -18.25 -2.32
N TYR A 210 -4.20 -18.74 -2.57
CA TYR A 210 -3.77 -20.08 -2.16
C TYR A 210 -2.96 -20.08 -0.86
N SER A 211 -2.70 -18.91 -0.26
CA SER A 211 -1.99 -18.83 1.01
C SER A 211 -2.85 -19.32 2.18
N LEU A 212 -2.22 -19.91 3.20
CA LEU A 212 -2.89 -20.23 4.46
C LEU A 212 -3.31 -18.98 5.23
N ALA A 213 -2.46 -17.96 5.18
CA ALA A 213 -2.70 -16.67 5.79
C ALA A 213 -1.77 -15.62 5.19
N MET A 214 -2.19 -14.36 5.31
CA MET A 214 -1.31 -13.22 5.14
C MET A 214 -0.78 -12.75 6.49
N VAL A 215 0.53 -12.54 6.58
CA VAL A 215 1.22 -12.11 7.81
C VAL A 215 1.92 -10.78 7.53
N GLY A 216 1.69 -9.79 8.39
CA GLY A 216 2.33 -8.48 8.28
C GLY A 216 1.44 -7.32 8.67
N ASN A 217 1.87 -6.10 8.30
CA ASN A 217 1.18 -4.85 8.60
C ASN A 217 0.69 -4.13 7.32
N SER A 218 0.64 -4.82 6.19
CA SER A 218 0.11 -4.26 4.94
C SER A 218 -1.41 -4.15 4.98
N SER A 219 -1.95 -3.03 4.50
CA SER A 219 -3.40 -2.82 4.35
C SER A 219 -4.06 -3.81 3.39
N SER A 220 -3.29 -4.43 2.48
CA SER A 220 -3.81 -5.46 1.57
C SER A 220 -4.35 -6.69 2.32
N GLY A 221 -3.83 -6.98 3.52
CA GLY A 221 -4.35 -8.04 4.41
C GLY A 221 -5.76 -7.75 4.97
N LEU A 222 -6.21 -6.51 4.93
CA LEU A 222 -7.55 -6.11 5.36
C LEU A 222 -8.51 -5.86 4.19
N SER A 223 -7.97 -5.48 3.03
CA SER A 223 -8.78 -5.08 1.87
C SER A 223 -8.86 -6.12 0.76
N GLU A 224 -7.91 -7.05 0.67
CA GLU A 224 -7.77 -7.98 -0.45
C GLU A 224 -7.73 -9.46 -0.03
N ALA A 225 -7.44 -9.74 1.25
CA ALA A 225 -7.33 -11.11 1.80
C ALA A 225 -8.66 -11.72 2.22
#